data_e17eec284605085ccf7e58dd101e7c1c
#
_entry.id   e17eec284605085ccf7e58dd101e7c1c
#
_cell.length_a   1.000
_cell.length_b   1.000
_cell.length_c   1.000
_cell.angle_alpha   90.00
_cell.angle_beta   90.00
_cell.angle_gamma   90.00
#
_symmetry.space_group_name_H-M   'P 1'
#
loop_
_entity.id
_entity.type
_entity.pdbx_description
1 polymer ?
#
loop_
_entity_poly.entity_id
_entity_poly.type
_entity_poly.pdbx_seq_one_letter_code
_entity_poly.pdbx_strand_id
1 'polypeptide(L)'
;MGLVTIWILAVAAAVIFRHVARLTTNLKLSVWLSDGRTAIYFITYIVWGILLRRHVVVRTVKRWLSAIVFLMLFWMIVRTVKFRLPNTSVLGRYLWYSYYLPMIFIPLFCLYTSLHIRKSEDYRLPLWSVFAAGISTALFVLVMTNDVHQAVFSFGEETFWSDDQYHYSWGYYIVMIWVAVCMCMTLLFMMRGAKVPHSKKRKLLPFVPIILIGIYAISYIAKIQVLRLIAGDMTSVICQLVMISITCCMWSGLIP
;
A
#
# COMPACT_ATOMS: atom_id res chain seq x y z
N MET A 1 23.14 9.69 3.72
CA MET A 1 23.09 8.97 5.00
C MET A 1 22.03 9.54 5.94
N GLY A 2 21.93 10.83 6.21
CA GLY A 2 21.01 11.39 7.21
C GLY A 2 19.53 11.07 7.03
N LEU A 3 19.03 11.00 5.80
CA LEU A 3 17.60 10.78 5.51
C LEU A 3 17.13 9.37 5.84
N VAL A 4 17.96 8.37 5.54
CA VAL A 4 17.67 6.95 5.90
C VAL A 4 17.69 6.78 7.41
N THR A 5 18.62 7.43 8.08
CA THR A 5 18.71 7.40 9.53
C THR A 5 17.45 8.02 10.17
N ILE A 6 17.02 9.18 9.69
CA ILE A 6 15.78 9.84 10.15
C ILE A 6 14.57 8.94 9.94
N TRP A 7 14.48 8.30 8.78
CA TRP A 7 13.38 7.38 8.48
C TRP A 7 13.39 6.14 9.41
N ILE A 8 14.56 5.52 9.63
CA ILE A 8 14.69 4.38 10.55
C ILE A 8 14.27 4.79 11.97
N LEU A 9 14.71 5.98 12.42
CA LEU A 9 14.33 6.51 13.74
C LEU A 9 12.82 6.78 13.83
N ALA A 10 12.20 7.33 12.78
CA ALA A 10 10.77 7.58 12.74
C ALA A 10 9.96 6.27 12.82
N VAL A 11 10.37 5.25 12.07
CA VAL A 11 9.73 3.91 12.13
C VAL A 11 9.94 3.26 13.49
N ALA A 12 11.14 3.33 14.06
CA ALA A 12 11.43 2.81 15.39
C ALA A 12 10.57 3.50 16.47
N ALA A 13 10.46 4.84 16.43
CA ALA A 13 9.58 5.59 17.33
C ALA A 13 8.11 5.17 17.19
N ALA A 14 7.62 4.99 15.96
CA ALA A 14 6.25 4.54 15.71
C ALA A 14 5.98 3.12 16.25
N VAL A 15 6.98 2.22 16.15
CA VAL A 15 6.90 0.87 16.74
C VAL A 15 6.89 0.94 18.27
N ILE A 16 7.74 1.76 18.87
CA ILE A 16 7.78 1.97 20.31
C ILE A 16 6.42 2.52 20.80
N PHE A 17 5.87 3.56 20.16
CA PHE A 17 4.57 4.12 20.50
C PHE A 17 3.47 3.06 20.46
N ARG A 18 3.50 2.16 19.48
CA ARG A 18 2.55 1.06 19.39
C ARG A 18 2.66 0.09 20.57
N HIS A 19 3.88 -0.33 20.92
CA HIS A 19 4.08 -1.27 22.01
C HIS A 19 3.70 -0.66 23.37
N VAL A 20 4.09 0.59 23.62
CA VAL A 20 3.72 1.31 24.84
C VAL A 20 2.20 1.51 24.91
N ALA A 21 1.54 1.86 23.79
CA ALA A 21 0.09 1.99 23.74
C ALA A 21 -0.67 0.70 24.08
N ARG A 22 -0.10 -0.47 23.75
CA ARG A 22 -0.69 -1.78 24.08
C ARG A 22 -0.45 -2.20 25.52
N LEU A 23 0.65 -1.78 26.12
CA LEU A 23 1.02 -2.14 27.49
C LEU A 23 0.39 -1.21 28.52
N THR A 24 -0.04 -0.01 28.12
CA THR A 24 -0.62 0.96 29.05
C THR A 24 -2.08 0.65 29.34
N THR A 25 -2.45 0.69 30.61
CA THR A 25 -3.84 0.58 31.10
C THR A 25 -4.59 1.90 31.01
N ASN A 26 -3.87 3.02 30.83
CA ASN A 26 -4.46 4.35 30.72
C ASN A 26 -4.99 4.58 29.31
N LEU A 27 -6.33 4.58 29.18
CA LEU A 27 -7.01 4.75 27.89
C LEU A 27 -6.63 6.05 27.17
N LYS A 28 -6.54 7.18 27.90
CA LYS A 28 -6.16 8.47 27.31
C LYS A 28 -4.75 8.42 26.73
N LEU A 29 -3.79 7.87 27.48
CA LEU A 29 -2.41 7.74 27.02
C LEU A 29 -2.31 6.80 25.81
N SER A 30 -3.04 5.68 25.79
CA SER A 30 -3.10 4.75 24.65
C SER A 30 -3.59 5.45 23.38
N VAL A 31 -4.64 6.28 23.46
CA VAL A 31 -5.17 7.06 22.32
C VAL A 31 -4.12 8.07 21.84
N TRP A 32 -3.50 8.84 22.73
CA TRP A 32 -2.45 9.81 22.40
C TRP A 32 -1.26 9.16 21.68
N LEU A 33 -0.80 8.00 22.16
CA LEU A 33 0.30 7.26 21.54
C LEU A 33 -0.09 6.72 20.16
N SER A 34 -1.34 6.27 19.99
CA SER A 34 -1.86 5.82 18.69
C SER A 34 -1.93 6.96 17.67
N ASP A 35 -2.39 8.14 18.11
CA ASP A 35 -2.45 9.35 17.28
C ASP A 35 -1.05 9.85 16.92
N GLY A 36 -0.14 9.88 17.88
CA GLY A 36 1.27 10.25 17.68
C GLY A 36 1.96 9.34 16.67
N ARG A 37 1.74 8.02 16.75
CA ARG A 37 2.23 7.05 15.75
C ARG A 37 1.69 7.37 14.35
N THR A 38 0.39 7.65 14.25
CA THR A 38 -0.25 7.97 12.96
C THR A 38 0.32 9.26 12.38
N ALA A 39 0.53 10.28 13.22
CA ALA A 39 1.16 11.54 12.82
C ALA A 39 2.60 11.33 12.32
N ILE A 40 3.40 10.50 12.99
CA ILE A 40 4.76 10.15 12.54
C ILE A 40 4.73 9.54 11.14
N TYR A 41 3.85 8.58 10.86
CA TYR A 41 3.73 7.99 9.52
C TYR A 41 3.28 9.02 8.48
N PHE A 42 2.32 9.87 8.83
CA PHE A 42 1.82 10.92 7.95
C PHE A 42 2.93 11.87 7.52
N ILE A 43 3.66 12.42 8.50
CA ILE A 43 4.80 13.32 8.26
C ILE A 43 5.87 12.61 7.43
N THR A 44 6.17 11.35 7.75
CA THR A 44 7.17 10.56 7.03
C THR A 44 6.79 10.42 5.56
N TYR A 45 5.54 10.09 5.23
CA TYR A 45 5.09 9.94 3.83
C TYR A 45 5.06 11.27 3.08
N ILE A 46 4.68 12.37 3.74
CA ILE A 46 4.71 13.70 3.13
C ILE A 46 6.16 14.10 2.80
N VAL A 47 7.06 14.01 3.78
CA VAL A 47 8.48 14.35 3.59
C VAL A 47 9.09 13.47 2.50
N TRP A 48 8.85 12.16 2.54
CA TRP A 48 9.29 11.25 1.51
C TRP A 48 8.74 11.61 0.13
N GLY A 49 7.47 11.94 0.02
CA GLY A 49 6.83 12.35 -1.23
C GLY A 49 7.44 13.65 -1.81
N ILE A 50 7.76 14.62 -0.97
CA ILE A 50 8.45 15.86 -1.38
C ILE A 50 9.85 15.53 -1.93
N LEU A 51 10.61 14.69 -1.22
CA LEU A 51 11.95 14.29 -1.62
C LEU A 51 11.93 13.49 -2.92
N LEU A 52 10.99 12.56 -3.06
CA LEU A 52 10.79 11.79 -4.27
C LEU A 52 10.52 12.70 -5.47
N ARG A 53 9.66 13.72 -5.32
CA ARG A 53 9.40 14.71 -6.37
C ARG A 53 10.62 15.55 -6.74
N ARG A 54 11.56 15.76 -5.83
CA ARG A 54 12.81 16.49 -6.10
C ARG A 54 13.85 15.64 -6.83
N HIS A 55 13.91 14.34 -6.54
CA HIS A 55 14.95 13.46 -7.10
C HIS A 55 14.56 12.82 -8.44
N VAL A 56 13.28 12.59 -8.68
CA VAL A 56 12.82 11.98 -9.93
C VAL A 56 12.80 13.03 -11.05
N VAL A 57 13.53 12.77 -12.12
CA VAL A 57 13.68 13.69 -13.26
C VAL A 57 12.52 13.56 -14.24
N VAL A 58 12.14 12.33 -14.59
CA VAL A 58 11.12 12.05 -15.61
C VAL A 58 9.73 12.47 -15.15
N ARG A 59 9.10 13.43 -15.84
CA ARG A 59 7.80 14.04 -15.45
C ARG A 59 6.68 13.02 -15.31
N THR A 60 6.59 12.06 -16.22
CA THR A 60 5.54 11.04 -16.22
C THR A 60 5.68 10.09 -15.03
N VAL A 61 6.89 9.62 -14.75
CA VAL A 61 7.20 8.81 -13.56
C VAL A 61 6.88 9.58 -12.28
N LYS A 62 7.25 10.86 -12.22
CA LYS A 62 6.93 11.76 -11.11
C LYS A 62 5.43 11.84 -10.83
N ARG A 63 4.58 11.88 -11.88
CA ARG A 63 3.11 11.89 -11.73
C ARG A 63 2.60 10.60 -11.09
N TRP A 64 3.03 9.43 -11.59
CA TRP A 64 2.61 8.13 -11.04
C TRP A 64 3.07 7.93 -9.60
N LEU A 65 4.32 8.27 -9.30
CA LEU A 65 4.84 8.19 -7.94
C LEU A 65 4.14 9.17 -6.99
N SER A 66 3.80 10.38 -7.45
CA SER A 66 3.00 11.33 -6.66
C SER A 66 1.59 10.80 -6.39
N ALA A 67 0.98 10.12 -7.36
CA ALA A 67 -0.31 9.46 -7.17
C ALA A 67 -0.23 8.32 -6.13
N ILE A 68 0.86 7.55 -6.12
CA ILE A 68 1.10 6.52 -5.08
C ILE A 68 1.19 7.18 -3.70
N VAL A 69 1.97 8.25 -3.54
CA VAL A 69 2.08 8.99 -2.27
C VAL A 69 0.71 9.48 -1.81
N PHE A 70 -0.07 10.07 -2.73
CA PHE A 70 -1.43 10.52 -2.43
C PHE A 70 -2.33 9.38 -1.95
N LEU A 71 -2.31 8.23 -2.63
CA LEU A 71 -3.08 7.05 -2.24
C LEU A 71 -2.64 6.48 -0.87
N MET A 72 -1.36 6.52 -0.55
CA MET A 72 -0.87 6.11 0.77
C MET A 72 -1.39 7.04 1.87
N LEU A 73 -1.34 8.36 1.65
CA LEU A 73 -1.88 9.35 2.57
C LEU A 73 -3.40 9.21 2.71
N PHE A 74 -4.12 9.03 1.60
CA PHE A 74 -5.55 8.75 1.59
C PHE A 74 -5.87 7.51 2.43
N TRP A 75 -5.14 6.42 2.25
CA TRP A 75 -5.34 5.18 3.01
C TRP A 75 -5.19 5.41 4.51
N MET A 76 -4.16 6.15 4.91
CA MET A 76 -3.92 6.50 6.32
C MET A 76 -5.05 7.36 6.91
N ILE A 77 -5.58 8.33 6.15
CA ILE A 77 -6.71 9.17 6.57
C ILE A 77 -7.95 8.30 6.78
N VAL A 78 -8.34 7.57 5.75
CA VAL A 78 -9.56 6.74 5.75
C VAL A 78 -9.49 5.72 6.89
N ARG A 79 -8.33 5.09 7.07
CA ARG A 79 -8.09 4.18 8.19
C ARG A 79 -8.28 4.87 9.54
N THR A 80 -7.68 6.03 9.73
CA THR A 80 -7.75 6.75 11.01
C THR A 80 -9.18 7.16 11.35
N VAL A 81 -9.93 7.64 10.34
CA VAL A 81 -11.35 7.99 10.51
C VAL A 81 -12.19 6.75 10.81
N LYS A 82 -11.99 5.65 10.06
CA LYS A 82 -12.73 4.38 10.27
C LYS A 82 -12.60 3.87 11.70
N PHE A 83 -11.40 3.88 12.28
CA PHE A 83 -11.18 3.39 13.63
C PHE A 83 -11.73 4.30 14.75
N ARG A 84 -12.21 5.51 14.42
CA ARG A 84 -12.89 6.41 15.35
C ARG A 84 -14.42 6.30 15.27
N LEU A 85 -14.93 5.61 14.26
CA LEU A 85 -16.36 5.40 14.08
C LEU A 85 -16.81 4.12 14.80
N PRO A 86 -18.07 4.07 15.27
CA PRO A 86 -18.66 2.84 15.77
C PRO A 86 -18.64 1.74 14.69
N ASN A 87 -18.41 0.50 15.09
CA ASN A 87 -18.38 -0.64 14.17
C ASN A 87 -19.73 -0.90 13.47
N THR A 88 -20.83 -0.37 13.99
CA THR A 88 -22.17 -0.45 13.38
C THR A 88 -22.43 0.63 12.33
N SER A 89 -21.47 1.56 12.13
CA SER A 89 -21.67 2.69 11.24
C SER A 89 -21.59 2.28 9.77
N VAL A 90 -22.62 2.63 8.99
CA VAL A 90 -22.63 2.48 7.52
C VAL A 90 -21.45 3.24 6.90
N LEU A 91 -21.15 4.46 7.41
CA LEU A 91 -19.99 5.22 6.97
C LEU A 91 -18.69 4.48 7.24
N GLY A 92 -18.55 3.82 8.40
CA GLY A 92 -17.38 2.99 8.73
C GLY A 92 -17.16 1.85 7.74
N ARG A 93 -18.25 1.22 7.26
CA ARG A 93 -18.22 0.17 6.24
C ARG A 93 -17.74 0.71 4.88
N TYR A 94 -18.29 1.83 4.42
CA TYR A 94 -17.85 2.45 3.16
C TYR A 94 -16.41 2.96 3.22
N LEU A 95 -15.96 3.46 4.36
CA LEU A 95 -14.55 3.78 4.57
C LEU A 95 -13.67 2.53 4.51
N TRP A 96 -14.13 1.40 5.02
CA TRP A 96 -13.41 0.14 4.88
C TRP A 96 -13.36 -0.36 3.42
N TYR A 97 -14.44 -0.25 2.65
CA TYR A 97 -14.43 -0.51 1.20
C TYR A 97 -13.44 0.41 0.47
N SER A 98 -13.33 1.66 0.90
CA SER A 98 -12.39 2.62 0.33
C SER A 98 -10.91 2.23 0.48
N TYR A 99 -10.56 1.27 1.36
CA TYR A 99 -9.20 0.71 1.45
C TYR A 99 -8.79 0.00 0.15
N TYR A 100 -9.77 -0.47 -0.63
CA TYR A 100 -9.52 -1.14 -1.90
C TYR A 100 -9.07 -0.17 -3.00
N LEU A 101 -9.33 1.14 -2.87
CA LEU A 101 -8.80 2.13 -3.78
C LEU A 101 -7.26 2.11 -3.80
N PRO A 102 -6.54 2.36 -2.71
CA PRO A 102 -5.09 2.25 -2.70
C PRO A 102 -4.60 0.82 -2.95
N MET A 103 -5.31 -0.20 -2.47
CA MET A 103 -4.90 -1.59 -2.64
C MET A 103 -4.88 -2.04 -4.10
N ILE A 104 -5.78 -1.52 -4.94
CA ILE A 104 -5.87 -1.84 -6.37
C ILE A 104 -4.97 -0.89 -7.19
N PHE A 105 -4.98 0.41 -6.89
CA PHE A 105 -4.33 1.40 -7.76
C PHE A 105 -2.85 1.61 -7.46
N ILE A 106 -2.34 1.34 -6.26
CA ILE A 106 -0.89 1.40 -5.99
C ILE A 106 -0.13 0.37 -6.85
N PRO A 107 -0.51 -0.92 -6.90
CA PRO A 107 0.11 -1.89 -7.80
C PRO A 107 0.02 -1.50 -9.27
N LEU A 108 -1.12 -0.96 -9.72
CA LEU A 108 -1.30 -0.47 -11.08
C LEU A 108 -0.32 0.68 -11.42
N PHE A 109 -0.17 1.66 -10.52
CA PHE A 109 0.75 2.77 -10.74
C PHE A 109 2.21 2.35 -10.61
N CYS A 110 2.53 1.35 -9.81
CA CYS A 110 3.84 0.70 -9.80
C CYS A 110 4.12 0.03 -11.16
N LEU A 111 3.12 -0.65 -11.74
CA LEU A 111 3.21 -1.22 -13.09
C LEU A 111 3.47 -0.12 -14.14
N TYR A 112 2.72 0.97 -14.11
CA TYR A 112 2.93 2.10 -15.04
C TYR A 112 4.31 2.73 -14.86
N THR A 113 4.77 2.88 -13.64
CA THR A 113 6.13 3.35 -13.36
C THR A 113 7.18 2.40 -13.95
N SER A 114 6.99 1.09 -13.81
CA SER A 114 7.93 0.09 -14.33
C SER A 114 8.03 0.08 -15.86
N LEU A 115 6.93 0.41 -16.55
CA LEU A 115 6.90 0.53 -18.01
C LEU A 115 7.73 1.72 -18.54
N HIS A 116 7.92 2.76 -17.73
CA HIS A 116 8.72 3.93 -18.09
C HIS A 116 10.21 3.77 -17.78
N ILE A 117 10.62 2.67 -17.15
CA ILE A 117 12.03 2.41 -16.85
C ILE A 117 12.83 2.41 -18.17
N ARG A 118 13.83 3.30 -18.26
CA ARG A 118 14.69 3.48 -19.44
C ARG A 118 13.96 3.86 -20.74
N LYS A 119 12.81 4.46 -20.64
CA LYS A 119 12.11 5.03 -21.78
C LYS A 119 12.33 6.54 -21.84
N SER A 120 12.23 7.12 -23.04
CA SER A 120 12.25 8.56 -23.25
C SER A 120 11.06 9.23 -22.57
N GLU A 121 11.13 10.54 -22.36
CA GLU A 121 10.01 11.32 -21.78
C GLU A 121 8.74 11.25 -22.65
N ASP A 122 8.91 11.10 -23.98
CA ASP A 122 7.82 11.01 -24.95
C ASP A 122 7.18 9.63 -25.03
N TYR A 123 7.68 8.64 -24.26
CA TYR A 123 7.10 7.31 -24.26
C TYR A 123 5.65 7.31 -23.81
N ARG A 124 4.76 6.84 -24.68
CA ARG A 124 3.34 6.66 -24.40
C ARG A 124 3.09 5.25 -23.89
N LEU A 125 2.25 5.15 -22.87
CA LEU A 125 1.80 3.85 -22.37
C LEU A 125 1.10 3.07 -23.49
N PRO A 126 1.29 1.75 -23.56
CA PRO A 126 0.62 0.90 -24.55
C PRO A 126 -0.90 0.87 -24.30
N LEU A 127 -1.69 0.61 -25.33
CA LEU A 127 -3.17 0.61 -25.23
C LEU A 127 -3.71 -0.33 -24.17
N TRP A 128 -3.05 -1.47 -23.92
CA TRP A 128 -3.47 -2.39 -22.86
C TRP A 128 -3.44 -1.76 -21.44
N SER A 129 -2.66 -0.71 -21.23
CA SER A 129 -2.64 0.00 -19.94
C SER A 129 -3.97 0.71 -19.66
N VAL A 130 -4.68 1.16 -20.70
CA VAL A 130 -6.02 1.73 -20.57
C VAL A 130 -7.01 0.64 -20.13
N PHE A 131 -6.91 -0.56 -20.70
CA PHE A 131 -7.71 -1.70 -20.26
C PHE A 131 -7.41 -2.09 -18.81
N ALA A 132 -6.13 -2.05 -18.41
CA ALA A 132 -5.73 -2.31 -17.02
C ALA A 132 -6.33 -1.27 -16.06
N ALA A 133 -6.40 0.01 -16.45
CA ALA A 133 -7.09 1.04 -15.66
C ALA A 133 -8.60 0.77 -15.61
N GLY A 134 -9.22 0.38 -16.73
CA GLY A 134 -10.63 0.02 -16.79
C GLY A 134 -10.97 -1.14 -15.85
N ILE A 135 -10.19 -2.23 -15.90
CA ILE A 135 -10.36 -3.38 -14.99
C ILE A 135 -10.22 -2.94 -13.53
N SER A 136 -9.18 -2.16 -13.19
CA SER A 136 -8.96 -1.68 -11.83
C SER A 136 -10.11 -0.83 -11.33
N THR A 137 -10.66 0.04 -12.20
CA THR A 137 -11.83 0.87 -11.86
C THR A 137 -13.07 0.01 -11.67
N ALA A 138 -13.34 -0.96 -12.55
CA ALA A 138 -14.47 -1.87 -12.43
C ALA A 138 -14.40 -2.70 -11.14
N LEU A 139 -13.22 -3.21 -10.77
CA LEU A 139 -13.02 -3.94 -9.53
C LEU A 139 -13.22 -3.04 -8.29
N PHE A 140 -12.78 -1.80 -8.34
CA PHE A 140 -13.04 -0.86 -7.25
C PHE A 140 -14.54 -0.54 -7.12
N VAL A 141 -15.24 -0.32 -8.23
CA VAL A 141 -16.70 -0.13 -8.23
C VAL A 141 -17.40 -1.37 -7.68
N LEU A 142 -16.96 -2.57 -8.09
CA LEU A 142 -17.49 -3.83 -7.55
C LEU A 142 -17.36 -3.89 -6.02
N VAL A 143 -16.25 -3.45 -5.44
CA VAL A 143 -16.08 -3.39 -3.99
C VAL A 143 -17.00 -2.35 -3.36
N MET A 144 -17.10 -1.16 -3.95
CA MET A 144 -17.92 -0.06 -3.41
C MET A 144 -19.43 -0.36 -3.45
N THR A 145 -19.88 -1.18 -4.40
CA THR A 145 -21.29 -1.60 -4.54
C THR A 145 -21.60 -2.92 -3.84
N ASN A 146 -20.68 -3.43 -3.02
CA ASN A 146 -20.81 -4.75 -2.39
C ASN A 146 -22.09 -4.92 -1.55
N ASP A 147 -22.63 -3.86 -0.98
CA ASP A 147 -23.88 -3.92 -0.20
C ASP A 147 -25.08 -4.37 -1.03
N VAL A 148 -25.04 -4.20 -2.36
CA VAL A 148 -26.14 -4.58 -3.27
C VAL A 148 -26.08 -6.06 -3.65
N HIS A 149 -24.86 -6.61 -3.83
CA HIS A 149 -24.71 -7.95 -4.44
C HIS A 149 -23.92 -8.94 -3.59
N GLN A 150 -23.24 -8.48 -2.53
CA GLN A 150 -22.40 -9.28 -1.62
C GLN A 150 -21.38 -10.22 -2.33
N ALA A 151 -20.95 -9.84 -3.54
CA ALA A 151 -20.06 -10.66 -4.35
C ALA A 151 -18.60 -10.61 -3.88
N VAL A 152 -18.21 -9.56 -3.14
CA VAL A 152 -16.84 -9.42 -2.61
C VAL A 152 -16.78 -9.87 -1.15
N PHE A 153 -17.75 -9.42 -0.34
CA PHE A 153 -17.91 -9.77 1.05
C PHE A 153 -19.36 -10.18 1.28
N SER A 154 -19.58 -11.35 1.86
CA SER A 154 -20.89 -11.76 2.33
C SER A 154 -20.99 -11.54 3.84
N PHE A 155 -22.06 -10.91 4.26
CA PHE A 155 -22.45 -10.73 5.65
C PHE A 155 -23.53 -11.76 5.97
N GLY A 156 -23.49 -12.34 7.19
CA GLY A 156 -24.56 -13.24 7.64
C GLY A 156 -25.90 -12.53 7.78
N GLU A 157 -26.93 -13.26 8.20
CA GLU A 157 -28.31 -12.75 8.34
C GLU A 157 -28.42 -11.60 9.37
N GLU A 158 -27.44 -11.42 10.25
CA GLU A 158 -27.39 -10.30 11.16
C GLU A 158 -27.01 -9.03 10.41
N THR A 159 -27.91 -8.06 10.42
CA THR A 159 -27.80 -6.74 9.79
C THR A 159 -26.68 -5.86 10.35
N PHE A 160 -25.90 -6.34 11.31
CA PHE A 160 -24.83 -5.57 11.95
C PHE A 160 -23.47 -6.01 11.44
N TRP A 161 -22.80 -5.10 10.73
CA TRP A 161 -21.42 -5.26 10.31
C TRP A 161 -20.51 -5.22 11.53
N SER A 162 -19.73 -6.28 11.76
CA SER A 162 -18.58 -6.27 12.65
C SER A 162 -17.33 -6.68 11.90
N ASP A 163 -16.18 -6.14 12.28
CA ASP A 163 -14.89 -6.36 11.63
C ASP A 163 -14.50 -7.86 11.49
N ASP A 164 -15.14 -8.76 12.22
CA ASP A 164 -14.79 -10.18 12.29
C ASP A 164 -15.87 -11.13 11.72
N GLN A 165 -17.02 -10.61 11.28
CA GLN A 165 -18.20 -11.42 10.88
C GLN A 165 -18.49 -11.46 9.38
N TYR A 166 -17.51 -11.16 8.53
CA TYR A 166 -17.67 -11.28 7.09
C TYR A 166 -16.91 -12.48 6.52
N HIS A 167 -17.43 -13.02 5.43
CA HIS A 167 -16.78 -14.06 4.63
C HIS A 167 -16.34 -13.50 3.28
N TYR A 168 -15.18 -13.97 2.80
CA TYR A 168 -14.71 -13.62 1.46
C TYR A 168 -15.50 -14.37 0.41
N SER A 169 -16.13 -13.64 -0.53
CA SER A 169 -16.80 -14.17 -1.70
C SER A 169 -15.87 -14.18 -2.92
N TRP A 170 -16.34 -14.72 -4.04
CA TRP A 170 -15.53 -14.88 -5.26
C TRP A 170 -14.92 -13.58 -5.78
N GLY A 171 -15.62 -12.45 -5.67
CA GLY A 171 -15.13 -11.14 -6.11
C GLY A 171 -13.88 -10.68 -5.35
N TYR A 172 -13.73 -11.02 -4.06
CA TYR A 172 -12.51 -10.76 -3.31
C TYR A 172 -11.31 -11.44 -3.93
N TYR A 173 -11.43 -12.71 -4.31
CA TYR A 173 -10.33 -13.46 -4.92
C TYR A 173 -9.96 -12.89 -6.28
N ILE A 174 -10.93 -12.42 -7.09
CA ILE A 174 -10.64 -11.73 -8.36
C ILE A 174 -9.83 -10.46 -8.13
N VAL A 175 -10.20 -9.64 -7.13
CA VAL A 175 -9.43 -8.44 -6.75
C VAL A 175 -8.01 -8.81 -6.35
N MET A 176 -7.83 -9.83 -5.52
CA MET A 176 -6.50 -10.26 -5.05
C MET A 176 -5.64 -10.83 -6.19
N ILE A 177 -6.23 -11.61 -7.11
CA ILE A 177 -5.54 -12.10 -8.32
C ILE A 177 -5.11 -10.91 -9.19
N TRP A 178 -5.96 -9.92 -9.38
CA TRP A 178 -5.61 -8.72 -10.15
C TRP A 178 -4.43 -7.96 -9.55
N VAL A 179 -4.45 -7.74 -8.24
CA VAL A 179 -3.32 -7.13 -7.51
C VAL A 179 -2.04 -7.94 -7.71
N ALA A 180 -2.11 -9.27 -7.58
CA ALA A 180 -0.98 -10.16 -7.80
C ALA A 180 -0.46 -10.09 -9.24
N VAL A 181 -1.33 -10.05 -10.24
CA VAL A 181 -0.96 -9.88 -11.66
C VAL A 181 -0.23 -8.55 -11.87
N CYS A 182 -0.74 -7.44 -11.35
CA CYS A 182 -0.07 -6.13 -11.44
C CYS A 182 1.31 -6.16 -10.79
N MET A 183 1.47 -6.80 -9.64
CA MET A 183 2.75 -6.92 -8.95
C MET A 183 3.74 -7.81 -9.73
N CYS A 184 3.29 -8.96 -10.23
CA CYS A 184 4.12 -9.85 -11.07
C CYS A 184 4.59 -9.16 -12.35
N MET A 185 3.69 -8.44 -13.04
CA MET A 185 4.04 -7.67 -14.23
C MET A 185 5.02 -6.55 -13.92
N THR A 186 4.85 -5.86 -12.79
CA THR A 186 5.81 -4.85 -12.30
C THR A 186 7.20 -5.46 -12.15
N LEU A 187 7.30 -6.61 -11.47
CA LEU A 187 8.57 -7.33 -11.30
C LEU A 187 9.20 -7.73 -12.65
N LEU A 188 8.40 -8.28 -13.56
CA LEU A 188 8.88 -8.69 -14.89
C LEU A 188 9.44 -7.51 -15.70
N PHE A 189 8.74 -6.36 -15.71
CA PHE A 189 9.23 -5.17 -16.42
C PHE A 189 10.46 -4.56 -15.74
N MET A 190 10.51 -4.56 -14.42
CA MET A 190 11.70 -4.13 -13.69
C MET A 190 12.92 -5.03 -13.99
N MET A 191 12.74 -6.36 -14.03
CA MET A 191 13.82 -7.29 -14.40
C MET A 191 14.32 -7.06 -15.82
N ARG A 192 13.41 -6.87 -16.78
CA ARG A 192 13.77 -6.58 -18.18
C ARG A 192 14.48 -5.23 -18.32
N GLY A 193 14.10 -4.23 -17.52
CA GLY A 193 14.75 -2.91 -17.48
C GLY A 193 16.11 -2.89 -16.79
N ALA A 194 16.43 -3.87 -15.96
CA ALA A 194 17.60 -3.90 -15.08
C ALA A 194 18.91 -4.34 -15.77
N LYS A 195 19.23 -3.79 -16.97
CA LYS A 195 20.54 -4.00 -17.64
C LYS A 195 21.64 -3.09 -17.05
N VAL A 196 21.82 -3.07 -15.72
CA VAL A 196 22.91 -2.29 -15.09
C VAL A 196 24.18 -3.13 -15.04
N PRO A 197 25.34 -2.66 -15.59
CA PRO A 197 26.56 -3.47 -15.71
C PRO A 197 27.26 -3.81 -14.40
N HIS A 198 27.04 -3.11 -13.33
CA HIS A 198 28.01 -3.02 -12.22
C HIS A 198 27.72 -3.75 -10.92
N SER A 199 26.66 -4.49 -10.70
CA SER A 199 26.57 -5.40 -9.53
C SER A 199 25.29 -6.21 -9.52
N LYS A 200 25.41 -7.53 -9.54
CA LYS A 200 24.26 -8.46 -9.41
C LYS A 200 23.47 -8.19 -8.11
N LYS A 201 24.14 -7.82 -7.02
CA LYS A 201 23.51 -7.55 -5.70
C LYS A 201 22.62 -6.30 -5.70
N ARG A 202 23.02 -5.21 -6.36
CA ARG A 202 22.21 -3.98 -6.43
C ARG A 202 20.92 -4.16 -7.26
N LYS A 203 20.92 -5.08 -8.23
CA LYS A 203 19.74 -5.40 -9.04
C LYS A 203 18.66 -6.11 -8.24
N LEU A 204 19.02 -6.89 -7.23
CA LEU A 204 18.08 -7.65 -6.39
C LEU A 204 17.45 -6.80 -5.28
N LEU A 205 18.06 -5.69 -4.90
CA LEU A 205 17.61 -4.86 -3.78
C LEU A 205 16.14 -4.43 -3.85
N PRO A 206 15.59 -3.96 -5.00
CA PRO A 206 14.19 -3.56 -5.11
C PRO A 206 13.19 -4.72 -5.02
N PHE A 207 13.63 -5.96 -5.28
CA PHE A 207 12.74 -7.12 -5.30
C PHE A 207 12.41 -7.61 -3.88
N VAL A 208 13.34 -7.43 -2.94
CA VAL A 208 13.17 -7.89 -1.56
C VAL A 208 11.91 -7.30 -0.90
N PRO A 209 11.67 -5.98 -0.89
CA PRO A 209 10.45 -5.44 -0.27
C PRO A 209 9.18 -5.88 -0.99
N ILE A 210 9.20 -6.07 -2.31
CA ILE A 210 8.03 -6.52 -3.09
C ILE A 210 7.68 -7.97 -2.70
N ILE A 211 8.68 -8.84 -2.58
CA ILE A 211 8.49 -10.22 -2.11
C ILE A 211 7.94 -10.21 -0.68
N LEU A 212 8.46 -9.34 0.19
CA LEU A 212 7.96 -9.19 1.55
C LEU A 212 6.50 -8.73 1.60
N ILE A 213 6.07 -7.85 0.68
CA ILE A 213 4.65 -7.47 0.54
C ILE A 213 3.81 -8.72 0.23
N GLY A 214 4.23 -9.55 -0.72
CA GLY A 214 3.53 -10.78 -1.09
C GLY A 214 3.44 -11.77 0.08
N ILE A 215 4.54 -12.04 0.75
CA ILE A 215 4.59 -12.93 1.93
C ILE A 215 3.68 -12.40 3.03
N TYR A 216 3.74 -11.09 3.31
CA TYR A 216 2.91 -10.47 4.33
C TYR A 216 1.41 -10.53 3.99
N ALA A 217 1.04 -10.27 2.73
CA ALA A 217 -0.34 -10.35 2.27
C ALA A 217 -0.90 -11.77 2.39
N ILE A 218 -0.13 -12.79 1.95
CA ILE A 218 -0.52 -14.21 2.09
C ILE A 218 -0.69 -14.59 3.56
N SER A 219 0.26 -14.21 4.41
CA SER A 219 0.22 -14.48 5.85
C SER A 219 -0.97 -13.82 6.54
N TYR A 220 -1.35 -12.62 6.08
CA TYR A 220 -2.51 -11.89 6.58
C TYR A 220 -3.82 -12.60 6.20
N ILE A 221 -3.94 -13.04 4.94
CA ILE A 221 -5.10 -13.81 4.44
C ILE A 221 -5.21 -15.16 5.16
N ALA A 222 -4.08 -15.83 5.38
CA ALA A 222 -4.00 -17.10 6.10
C ALA A 222 -4.24 -16.97 7.62
N LYS A 223 -4.52 -15.74 8.12
CA LYS A 223 -4.80 -15.44 9.53
C LYS A 223 -3.67 -15.89 10.50
N ILE A 224 -2.41 -15.87 10.07
CA ILE A 224 -1.26 -16.25 10.91
C ILE A 224 -1.08 -15.21 12.03
N GLN A 225 -1.45 -15.59 13.26
CA GLN A 225 -1.49 -14.68 14.41
C GLN A 225 -0.14 -14.06 14.77
N VAL A 226 0.95 -14.83 14.67
CA VAL A 226 2.31 -14.36 15.02
C VAL A 226 2.72 -13.14 14.19
N LEU A 227 2.46 -13.16 12.89
CA LEU A 227 2.78 -12.04 12.01
C LEU A 227 1.91 -10.80 12.25
N ARG A 228 0.64 -10.98 12.62
CA ARG A 228 -0.25 -9.88 13.03
C ARG A 228 0.22 -9.20 14.32
N LEU A 229 0.77 -9.97 15.25
CA LEU A 229 1.32 -9.44 16.51
C LEU A 229 2.57 -8.59 16.28
N ILE A 230 3.50 -9.07 15.45
CA ILE A 230 4.81 -8.44 15.21
C ILE A 230 4.67 -7.24 14.25
N ALA A 231 4.08 -7.46 13.09
CA ALA A 231 4.12 -6.50 11.98
C ALA A 231 3.16 -5.30 12.14
N GLY A 232 2.09 -5.43 12.90
CA GLY A 232 1.14 -4.34 13.06
C GLY A 232 -0.07 -4.43 12.15
N ASP A 233 -0.63 -3.28 11.85
CA ASP A 233 -1.74 -3.19 10.93
C ASP A 233 -1.27 -3.25 9.47
N MET A 234 -2.05 -3.91 8.65
CA MET A 234 -1.75 -4.16 7.23
C MET A 234 -1.43 -2.87 6.46
N THR A 235 -2.20 -1.80 6.68
CA THR A 235 -2.04 -0.53 5.99
C THR A 235 -0.66 0.08 6.20
N SER A 236 -0.22 0.20 7.46
CA SER A 236 1.08 0.79 7.78
C SER A 236 2.24 -0.03 7.23
N VAL A 237 2.16 -1.36 7.32
CA VAL A 237 3.21 -2.26 6.83
C VAL A 237 3.33 -2.19 5.32
N ILE A 238 2.22 -2.28 4.59
CA ILE A 238 2.24 -2.22 3.13
C ILE A 238 2.76 -0.86 2.66
N CYS A 239 2.28 0.25 3.22
CA CYS A 239 2.77 1.59 2.86
C CYS A 239 4.28 1.74 3.10
N GLN A 240 4.81 1.22 4.20
CA GLN A 240 6.25 1.24 4.47
C GLN A 240 7.04 0.41 3.45
N LEU A 241 6.58 -0.81 3.14
CA LEU A 241 7.22 -1.68 2.17
C LEU A 241 7.19 -1.09 0.75
N VAL A 242 6.10 -0.42 0.36
CA VAL A 242 5.99 0.32 -0.91
C VAL A 242 7.01 1.46 -0.93
N MET A 243 7.09 2.25 0.14
CA MET A 243 8.07 3.34 0.27
C MET A 243 9.51 2.82 0.15
N ILE A 244 9.84 1.74 0.84
CA ILE A 244 11.17 1.10 0.77
C ILE A 244 11.45 0.61 -0.65
N SER A 245 10.48 -0.07 -1.28
CA SER A 245 10.63 -0.61 -2.63
C SER A 245 10.97 0.49 -3.65
N ILE A 246 10.21 1.59 -3.65
CA ILE A 246 10.43 2.72 -4.54
C ILE A 246 11.79 3.38 -4.26
N THR A 247 12.15 3.55 -2.98
CA THR A 247 13.45 4.11 -2.59
C THR A 247 14.61 3.22 -3.05
N CYS A 248 14.47 1.89 -2.93
CA CYS A 248 15.45 0.93 -3.46
C CYS A 248 15.55 1.00 -4.98
N CYS A 249 14.43 1.22 -5.70
CA CYS A 249 14.44 1.44 -7.16
C CYS A 249 15.22 2.69 -7.55
N MET A 250 15.08 3.78 -6.79
CA MET A 250 15.86 5.01 -7.02
C MET A 250 17.35 4.79 -6.74
N TRP A 251 17.71 4.15 -5.64
CA TRP A 251 19.10 3.87 -5.29
C TRP A 251 19.80 2.90 -6.23
N SER A 252 19.04 1.95 -6.80
CA SER A 252 19.56 1.03 -7.81
C SER A 252 19.71 1.67 -9.19
N GLY A 253 19.24 2.92 -9.37
CA GLY A 253 19.25 3.62 -10.66
C GLY A 253 18.23 3.06 -11.66
N LEU A 254 17.22 2.31 -11.18
CA LEU A 254 16.11 1.85 -12.03
C LEU A 254 15.14 3.00 -12.34
N ILE A 255 14.96 3.92 -11.40
CA ILE A 255 14.18 5.15 -11.54
C ILE A 255 15.18 6.31 -11.54
N PRO A 256 15.35 7.02 -12.67
CA PRO A 256 16.25 8.16 -12.79
C PRO A 256 15.69 9.43 -12.13
#